data_9ac6f598c944e357e9503c397b9a254e
#
_entry.id   9ac6f598c944e357e9503c397b9a254e
#
_cell.length_a   1.000
_cell.length_b   1.000
_cell.length_c   1.000
_cell.angle_alpha   90.00
_cell.angle_beta   90.00
_cell.angle_gamma   90.00
#
_symmetry.space_group_name_H-M   'P 1'
#
loop_
_entity.id
_entity.type
_entity.pdbx_description
1 polymer ?
#
loop_
_entity_poly.entity_id
_entity_poly.type
_entity_poly.pdbx_seq_one_letter_code
_entity_poly.pdbx_strand_id
1 'polypeptide(L)'
;MKVLILEDVIEHQVRLERILDEISKESNIPISYKTTGKVREFEEYIENDEVNQLYFLDIDIHGIEKKGFEVAQLIRHYNPYAIIVFITSRSEFATLTYKYQVSALDFVDKDINDELFKKRIEQNIFYTKSMLLE
;
A
#
# COMPACT_ATOMS: atom_id res chain seq x y z
N MET A 1 12.00 -6.70 3.82
CA MET A 1 10.54 -6.50 3.65
C MET A 1 10.24 -6.14 2.20
N LYS A 2 9.35 -6.88 1.58
CA LYS A 2 8.94 -6.60 0.21
C LYS A 2 7.62 -5.87 0.18
N VAL A 3 7.59 -4.75 -0.55
CA VAL A 3 6.45 -3.84 -0.64
C VAL A 3 6.04 -3.68 -2.10
N LEU A 4 4.75 -3.75 -2.37
CA LEU A 4 4.22 -3.50 -3.70
C LEU A 4 3.28 -2.31 -3.66
N ILE A 5 3.46 -1.37 -4.59
CA ILE A 5 2.78 -0.07 -4.57
C ILE A 5 1.99 0.12 -5.87
N LEU A 6 0.70 0.40 -5.74
CA LEU A 6 -0.15 0.79 -6.87
C LEU A 6 -0.53 2.26 -6.73
N GLU A 7 0.05 3.11 -7.56
CA GLU A 7 -0.16 4.55 -7.57
C GLU A 7 0.11 5.08 -8.97
N ASP A 8 -0.83 5.78 -9.57
CA ASP A 8 -0.69 6.26 -10.96
C ASP A 8 -0.15 7.69 -11.08
N VAL A 9 -0.07 8.46 -10.00
CA VAL A 9 0.44 9.83 -10.02
C VAL A 9 1.91 9.84 -9.60
N ILE A 10 2.77 10.34 -10.47
CA ILE A 10 4.23 10.27 -10.27
C ILE A 10 4.68 10.99 -9.00
N GLU A 11 4.13 12.17 -8.70
CA GLU A 11 4.49 12.89 -7.48
C GLU A 11 4.21 12.07 -6.23
N HIS A 12 3.11 11.33 -6.21
CA HIS A 12 2.75 10.47 -5.09
C HIS A 12 3.65 9.24 -5.02
N GLN A 13 4.04 8.68 -6.17
CA GLN A 13 5.01 7.58 -6.21
C GLN A 13 6.34 8.02 -5.58
N VAL A 14 6.88 9.15 -6.06
CA VAL A 14 8.16 9.68 -5.59
C VAL A 14 8.12 9.97 -4.09
N ARG A 15 7.03 10.57 -3.61
CA ARG A 15 6.87 10.88 -2.20
C ARG A 15 6.93 9.63 -1.34
N LEU A 16 6.18 8.59 -1.70
CA LEU A 16 6.13 7.36 -0.94
C LEU A 16 7.47 6.62 -0.98
N GLU A 17 8.09 6.54 -2.15
CA GLU A 17 9.39 5.88 -2.31
C GLU A 17 10.47 6.57 -1.48
N ARG A 18 10.50 7.91 -1.49
CA ARG A 18 11.43 8.69 -0.66
C ARG A 18 11.24 8.39 0.82
N ILE A 19 9.99 8.35 1.25
CA ILE A 19 9.67 8.06 2.65
C ILE A 19 10.08 6.64 3.03
N LEU A 20 9.84 5.66 2.18
CA LEU A 20 10.26 4.28 2.44
C LEU A 20 11.79 4.16 2.52
N ASP A 21 12.52 4.86 1.65
CA ASP A 21 13.98 4.90 1.69
C ASP A 21 14.48 5.52 2.99
N GLU A 22 13.88 6.62 3.44
CA GLU A 22 14.23 7.28 4.69
C GLU A 22 13.99 6.36 5.89
N ILE A 23 12.83 5.72 5.94
CA ILE A 23 12.48 4.79 7.02
C ILE A 23 13.46 3.61 7.06
N SER A 24 13.76 3.03 5.90
CA SER A 24 14.70 1.93 5.82
C SER A 24 16.06 2.31 6.38
N LYS A 25 16.55 3.48 6.00
CA LYS A 25 17.85 3.97 6.46
C LYS A 25 17.86 4.27 7.96
N GLU A 26 16.84 4.95 8.45
CA GLU A 26 16.76 5.37 9.85
C GLU A 26 16.54 4.21 10.82
N SER A 27 15.80 3.19 10.38
CA SER A 27 15.41 2.07 11.25
C SER A 27 16.25 0.81 11.06
N ASN A 28 17.11 0.78 10.05
CA ASN A 28 17.87 -0.42 9.65
C ASN A 28 16.96 -1.59 9.24
N ILE A 29 15.77 -1.30 8.77
CA ILE A 29 14.87 -2.31 8.20
C ILE A 29 15.09 -2.36 6.69
N PRO A 30 15.58 -3.47 6.14
CA PRO A 30 15.70 -3.57 4.67
C PRO A 30 14.31 -3.55 4.03
N ILE A 31 14.08 -2.57 3.15
CA ILE A 31 12.81 -2.45 2.41
C ILE A 31 13.12 -2.45 0.93
N SER A 32 12.56 -3.39 0.20
CA SER A 32 12.56 -3.38 -1.25
C SER A 32 11.14 -3.17 -1.74
N TYR A 33 10.98 -2.35 -2.77
CA TYR A 33 9.65 -2.02 -3.27
C TYR A 33 9.63 -2.01 -4.79
N LYS A 34 8.44 -2.30 -5.34
CA LYS A 34 8.12 -2.09 -6.75
C LYS A 34 6.91 -1.17 -6.79
N THR A 35 6.94 -0.21 -7.72
CA THR A 35 5.86 0.74 -7.90
C THR A 35 5.37 0.70 -9.34
N THR A 36 4.05 0.64 -9.52
CA THR A 36 3.44 0.78 -10.82
C THR A 36 2.14 1.56 -10.73
N GLY A 37 1.82 2.30 -11.79
CA GLY A 37 0.53 2.95 -11.94
C GLY A 37 -0.44 2.16 -12.80
N LYS A 38 -0.02 0.98 -13.29
CA LYS A 38 -0.82 0.17 -14.21
C LYS A 38 -1.42 -1.01 -13.46
N VAL A 39 -2.75 -1.04 -13.40
CA VAL A 39 -3.48 -2.11 -12.71
C VAL A 39 -3.08 -3.48 -13.24
N ARG A 40 -3.01 -3.63 -14.57
CA ARG A 40 -2.69 -4.92 -15.17
C ARG A 40 -1.31 -5.42 -14.77
N GLU A 41 -0.32 -4.53 -14.75
CA GLU A 41 1.04 -4.88 -14.32
C GLU A 41 1.06 -5.27 -12.84
N PHE A 42 0.31 -4.52 -12.03
CA PHE A 42 0.17 -4.82 -10.61
C PHE A 42 -0.47 -6.20 -10.40
N GLU A 43 -1.52 -6.51 -11.15
CA GLU A 43 -2.18 -7.82 -11.09
C GLU A 43 -1.22 -8.95 -11.47
N GLU A 44 -0.39 -8.74 -12.48
CA GLU A 44 0.63 -9.72 -12.87
C GLU A 44 1.63 -9.98 -11.74
N TYR A 45 2.04 -8.93 -11.03
CA TYR A 45 2.92 -9.08 -9.87
C TYR A 45 2.26 -9.91 -8.77
N ILE A 46 0.97 -9.69 -8.52
CA ILE A 46 0.24 -10.47 -7.52
C ILE A 46 0.18 -11.95 -7.90
N GLU A 47 -0.09 -12.24 -9.16
CA GLU A 47 -0.32 -13.60 -9.65
C GLU A 47 0.96 -14.42 -9.80
N ASN A 48 2.05 -13.79 -10.21
CA ASN A 48 3.26 -14.48 -10.66
C ASN A 48 4.47 -14.28 -9.78
N ASP A 49 4.45 -13.32 -8.89
CA ASP A 49 5.62 -12.95 -8.13
C ASP A 49 5.67 -13.59 -6.75
N GLU A 50 6.83 -13.38 -6.13
CA GLU A 50 7.05 -13.73 -4.75
C GLU A 50 6.06 -13.01 -3.84
N VAL A 51 5.82 -13.58 -2.69
CA VAL A 51 4.93 -12.98 -1.70
C VAL A 51 5.48 -11.65 -1.21
N ASN A 52 4.70 -10.59 -1.43
CA ASN A 52 4.97 -9.29 -0.83
C ASN A 52 4.33 -9.25 0.55
N GLN A 53 4.98 -8.59 1.51
CA GLN A 53 4.49 -8.53 2.88
C GLN A 53 3.51 -7.37 3.08
N LEU A 54 3.71 -6.29 2.31
CA LEU A 54 2.92 -5.08 2.47
C LEU A 54 2.54 -4.52 1.11
N TYR A 55 1.28 -4.13 0.98
CA TYR A 55 0.74 -3.53 -0.25
C TYR A 55 0.20 -2.14 0.07
N PHE A 56 0.67 -1.14 -0.68
CA PHE A 56 0.09 0.20 -0.64
C PHE A 56 -0.73 0.42 -1.90
N LEU A 57 -1.99 0.77 -1.74
CA LEU A 57 -2.93 0.92 -2.85
C LEU A 57 -3.62 2.26 -2.81
N ASP A 58 -3.73 2.92 -3.97
CA ASP A 58 -4.72 3.98 -4.14
C ASP A 58 -6.08 3.36 -4.45
N ILE A 59 -7.15 4.07 -4.13
CA ILE A 59 -8.50 3.61 -4.40
C ILE A 59 -8.94 3.99 -5.81
N ASP A 60 -8.71 5.24 -6.20
CA ASP A 60 -9.04 5.71 -7.55
C ASP A 60 -7.82 5.61 -8.44
N ILE A 61 -7.89 4.80 -9.48
CA ILE A 61 -6.78 4.56 -10.40
C ILE A 61 -7.22 4.93 -11.81
N HIS A 62 -6.49 5.83 -12.46
CA HIS A 62 -6.78 6.31 -13.81
C HIS A 62 -8.23 6.76 -13.97
N GLY A 63 -8.77 7.46 -12.98
CA GLY A 63 -10.13 7.94 -13.01
C GLY A 63 -11.20 6.87 -12.78
N ILE A 64 -10.81 5.62 -12.55
CA ILE A 64 -11.75 4.55 -12.24
C ILE A 64 -11.95 4.53 -10.73
N GLU A 65 -13.12 5.01 -10.33
CA GLU A 65 -13.49 5.12 -8.92
C GLU A 65 -13.56 3.74 -8.26
N LYS A 66 -12.97 3.65 -7.06
CA LYS A 66 -12.99 2.42 -6.24
C LYS A 66 -12.25 1.22 -6.84
N LYS A 67 -11.47 1.42 -7.90
CA LYS A 67 -10.70 0.31 -8.52
C LYS A 67 -9.74 -0.34 -7.52
N GLY A 68 -9.19 0.43 -6.60
CA GLY A 68 -8.28 -0.11 -5.58
C GLY A 68 -8.93 -1.16 -4.69
N PHE A 69 -10.23 -1.10 -4.44
CA PHE A 69 -10.93 -2.12 -3.67
C PHE A 69 -10.98 -3.45 -4.42
N GLU A 70 -11.19 -3.42 -5.73
CA GLU A 70 -11.18 -4.64 -6.55
C GLU A 70 -9.80 -5.29 -6.55
N VAL A 71 -8.75 -4.47 -6.64
CA VAL A 71 -7.37 -4.95 -6.59
C VAL A 71 -7.07 -5.57 -5.23
N ALA A 72 -7.54 -4.94 -4.15
CA ALA A 72 -7.38 -5.49 -2.80
C ALA A 72 -8.06 -6.85 -2.64
N GLN A 73 -9.24 -7.03 -3.23
CA GLN A 73 -9.91 -8.33 -3.23
C GLN A 73 -9.07 -9.39 -3.95
N LEU A 74 -8.42 -9.03 -5.06
CA LEU A 74 -7.53 -9.94 -5.77
C LEU A 74 -6.33 -10.32 -4.90
N ILE A 75 -5.74 -9.36 -4.19
CA ILE A 75 -4.64 -9.63 -3.25
C ILE A 75 -5.09 -10.66 -2.21
N ARG A 76 -6.27 -10.46 -1.61
CA ARG A 76 -6.80 -11.39 -0.60
C ARG A 76 -7.02 -12.80 -1.14
N HIS A 77 -7.40 -12.89 -2.40
CA HIS A 77 -7.59 -14.19 -3.05
C HIS A 77 -6.26 -14.97 -3.12
N TYR A 78 -5.19 -14.30 -3.52
CA TYR A 78 -3.88 -14.95 -3.67
C TYR A 78 -3.10 -15.04 -2.36
N ASN A 79 -3.29 -14.09 -1.45
CA ASN A 79 -2.58 -14.04 -0.18
C ASN A 79 -3.51 -13.53 0.92
N PRO A 80 -4.22 -14.45 1.60
CA PRO A 80 -5.15 -14.04 2.67
C PRO A 80 -4.49 -13.30 3.83
N TYR A 81 -3.20 -13.47 4.03
CA TYR A 81 -2.46 -12.87 5.14
C TYR A 81 -1.72 -11.58 4.75
N ALA A 82 -1.88 -11.11 3.54
CA ALA A 82 -1.25 -9.87 3.08
C ALA A 82 -1.68 -8.69 3.95
N ILE A 83 -0.74 -7.78 4.21
CA ILE A 83 -1.05 -6.52 4.88
C ILE A 83 -1.32 -5.47 3.81
N ILE A 84 -2.49 -4.86 3.86
CA ILE A 84 -2.95 -3.88 2.87
C ILE A 84 -3.17 -2.54 3.56
N VAL A 85 -2.60 -1.48 2.97
CA VAL A 85 -2.81 -0.10 3.40
C VAL A 85 -3.28 0.70 2.20
N PHE A 86 -4.40 1.39 2.35
CA PHE A 86 -4.84 2.32 1.32
C PHE A 86 -4.23 3.69 1.56
N ILE A 87 -3.70 4.30 0.50
CA ILE A 87 -3.18 5.67 0.51
C ILE A 87 -3.95 6.43 -0.56
N THR A 88 -4.82 7.33 -0.15
CA THR A 88 -5.76 7.95 -1.09
C THR A 88 -6.18 9.35 -0.63
N SER A 89 -6.61 10.19 -1.57
CA SER A 89 -7.28 11.45 -1.25
C SER A 89 -8.80 11.27 -1.07
N ARG A 90 -9.30 10.05 -1.17
CA ARG A 90 -10.73 9.73 -1.03
C ARG A 90 -11.03 9.14 0.34
N SER A 91 -10.73 9.90 1.40
CA SER A 91 -10.89 9.44 2.78
C SER A 91 -12.34 9.09 3.15
N GLU A 92 -13.33 9.63 2.42
CA GLU A 92 -14.73 9.28 2.59
C GLU A 92 -15.03 7.82 2.28
N PHE A 93 -14.14 7.13 1.59
CA PHE A 93 -14.32 5.70 1.27
C PHE A 93 -13.80 4.76 2.34
N ALA A 94 -13.25 5.28 3.45
CA ALA A 94 -12.66 4.43 4.50
C ALA A 94 -13.64 3.36 5.02
N THR A 95 -14.90 3.73 5.20
CA THR A 95 -15.93 2.80 5.68
C THR A 95 -16.27 1.70 4.69
N LEU A 96 -15.96 1.90 3.41
CA LEU A 96 -16.25 0.90 2.38
C LEU A 96 -15.30 -0.30 2.44
N THR A 97 -14.19 -0.21 3.16
CA THR A 97 -13.27 -1.34 3.32
C THR A 97 -13.98 -2.56 3.92
N TYR A 98 -14.94 -2.31 4.81
CA TYR A 98 -15.74 -3.38 5.40
C TYR A 98 -16.65 -4.06 4.38
N LYS A 99 -17.24 -3.28 3.49
CA LYS A 99 -18.13 -3.80 2.43
C LYS A 99 -17.37 -4.72 1.48
N TYR A 100 -16.14 -4.36 1.15
CA TYR A 100 -15.32 -5.16 0.22
C TYR A 100 -14.58 -6.29 0.90
N GLN A 101 -14.63 -6.38 2.23
CA GLN A 101 -14.05 -7.48 3.01
C GLN A 101 -12.55 -7.68 2.78
N VAL A 102 -11.82 -6.59 2.66
CA VAL A 102 -10.38 -6.65 2.36
C VAL A 102 -9.49 -6.55 3.61
N SER A 103 -10.06 -6.21 4.76
CA SER A 103 -9.34 -6.15 6.04
C SER A 103 -8.08 -5.30 5.98
N ALA A 104 -8.19 -4.06 5.54
CA ALA A 104 -7.06 -3.16 5.47
C ALA A 104 -6.52 -2.83 6.86
N LEU A 105 -5.20 -2.79 6.99
CA LEU A 105 -4.54 -2.36 8.22
C LEU A 105 -4.77 -0.88 8.50
N ASP A 106 -4.72 -0.07 7.47
CA ASP A 106 -4.79 1.37 7.62
C ASP A 106 -5.35 2.02 6.36
N PHE A 107 -5.78 3.26 6.53
CA PHE A 107 -6.34 4.08 5.48
C PHE A 107 -5.74 5.48 5.65
N VAL A 108 -4.74 5.81 4.84
CA VAL A 108 -3.94 7.02 4.99
C VAL A 108 -4.36 8.07 3.97
N ASP A 109 -4.66 9.28 4.46
CA ASP A 109 -5.01 10.41 3.60
C ASP A 109 -3.73 11.00 2.98
N LYS A 110 -3.72 11.12 1.64
CA LYS A 110 -2.59 11.72 0.92
C LYS A 110 -2.41 13.21 1.24
N ASP A 111 -3.47 13.89 1.65
CA ASP A 111 -3.49 15.35 1.77
C ASP A 111 -2.99 15.86 3.12
N ILE A 112 -2.51 14.98 3.98
CA ILE A 112 -1.87 15.38 5.23
C ILE A 112 -0.43 15.83 4.97
N ASN A 113 0.15 16.62 5.89
CA ASN A 113 1.51 17.11 5.73
C ASN A 113 2.54 15.96 5.76
N ASP A 114 3.74 16.23 5.24
CA ASP A 114 4.78 15.22 5.10
C ASP A 114 5.18 14.56 6.42
N GLU A 115 5.26 15.32 7.50
CA GLU A 115 5.63 14.80 8.81
C GLU A 115 4.62 13.75 9.31
N LEU A 116 3.34 14.09 9.24
CA LEU A 116 2.27 13.17 9.65
C LEU A 116 2.17 11.97 8.71
N PHE A 117 2.34 12.21 7.41
CA PHE A 117 2.30 11.14 6.42
C PHE A 117 3.42 10.12 6.68
N LYS A 118 4.64 10.60 6.84
CA LYS A 118 5.78 9.74 7.15
C LYS A 118 5.55 8.93 8.43
N LYS A 119 5.02 9.58 9.45
CA LYS A 119 4.74 8.90 10.73
C LYS A 119 3.74 7.76 10.56
N ARG A 120 2.69 7.96 9.76
CA ARG A 120 1.71 6.89 9.47
C ARG A 120 2.36 5.74 8.72
N ILE A 121 3.17 6.04 7.72
CA ILE A 121 3.88 5.00 6.96
C ILE A 121 4.86 4.24 7.86
N GLU A 122 5.57 4.93 8.74
CA GLU A 122 6.44 4.28 9.72
C GLU A 122 5.67 3.29 10.58
N GLN A 123 4.51 3.67 11.09
CA GLN A 123 3.66 2.79 11.89
C GLN A 123 3.28 1.53 11.11
N ASN A 124 2.94 1.69 9.84
CA ASN A 124 2.58 0.57 8.97
C ASN A 124 3.77 -0.38 8.75
N ILE A 125 4.96 0.17 8.54
CA ILE A 125 6.19 -0.61 8.36
C ILE A 125 6.52 -1.37 9.65
N PHE A 126 6.49 -0.70 10.79
CA PHE A 126 6.83 -1.32 12.08
C PHE A 126 5.82 -2.42 12.45
N TYR A 127 4.53 -2.20 12.19
CA TYR A 127 3.52 -3.22 12.39
C TYR A 127 3.80 -4.45 11.51
N THR A 128 4.05 -4.21 10.22
CA THR A 128 4.33 -5.28 9.27
C THR A 128 5.55 -6.09 9.71
N LYS A 129 6.62 -5.40 10.11
CA LYS A 129 7.81 -6.08 10.61
C LYS A 129 7.51 -6.93 11.83
N SER A 130 6.70 -6.44 12.76
CA SER A 130 6.36 -7.20 13.97
C SER A 130 5.65 -8.51 13.62
N MET A 131 4.84 -8.51 12.56
CA MET A 131 4.15 -9.71 12.12
C MET A 131 5.08 -10.72 11.43
N LEU A 132 6.19 -10.24 10.86
CA LEU A 132 7.16 -11.12 10.20
C LEU A 132 8.09 -11.83 11.17
N LEU A 133 8.10 -11.45 12.44
CA LEU A 133 8.91 -12.09 13.47
C LEU A 133 8.25 -13.35 14.05
N GLU A 134 7.04 -13.61 13.65
CA GLU A 134 6.27 -14.80 14.07
C GLU A 134 6.75 -16.12 13.35
#